data_55822ee08061dd6b31cca3db110f16f0
#
_entry.id   55822ee08061dd6b31cca3db110f16f0
#
_cell.length_a   1.000
_cell.length_b   1.000
_cell.length_c   1.000
_cell.angle_alpha   90.00
_cell.angle_beta   90.00
_cell.angle_gamma   90.00
#
_symmetry.space_group_name_H-M   'P 1'
#
loop_
_entity.id
_entity.type
_entity.pdbx_description
1 polymer ?
#
loop_
_entity_poly.entity_id
_entity_poly.type
_entity_poly.pdbx_seq_one_letter_code
_entity_poly.pdbx_strand_id
1 'polypeptide(L)'
;MGLYNQSVNNPIKKFFRNKFIYFFTLIFDKLIFLSHGEYEFAEQKYFNFKNKMYFLPFSTDVDFWNTNKKKNYESPRKQILFIGNDGKRDYDFILKLASEIQDYDFVIITKKIENNIKLPKNVNLLSGKWDDLNISDKDLRTIYEESHLTLIPLLDSLQPSGQSVALQSLSMGTPVIITRTKGFWEPDKFVN
;
A
#
# COMPACT_ATOMS: atom_id res chain seq x y z
N MET A 1 -6.03 -7.05 -8.21
CA MET A 1 -5.62 -8.46 -8.01
C MET A 1 -4.37 -8.74 -8.80
N GLY A 2 -3.27 -9.18 -8.16
CA GLY A 2 -2.04 -9.56 -8.85
C GLY A 2 -2.19 -10.86 -9.62
N LEU A 3 -2.93 -10.83 -10.72
CA LEU A 3 -3.25 -12.03 -11.50
C LEU A 3 -2.00 -12.69 -12.07
N TYR A 4 -1.02 -11.88 -12.44
CA TYR A 4 0.18 -12.30 -13.15
C TYR A 4 1.30 -12.83 -12.24
N ASN A 5 1.33 -12.45 -10.98
CA ASN A 5 2.45 -12.71 -10.06
C ASN A 5 2.15 -13.70 -8.92
N GLN A 6 0.95 -14.26 -8.86
CA GLN A 6 0.60 -15.22 -7.80
C GLN A 6 1.41 -16.53 -7.94
N SER A 7 2.12 -16.91 -6.89
CA SER A 7 2.74 -18.22 -6.80
C SER A 7 1.67 -19.29 -6.52
N VAL A 8 1.66 -20.35 -7.32
CA VAL A 8 0.83 -21.53 -7.09
C VAL A 8 1.72 -22.74 -7.09
N ASN A 9 1.84 -23.39 -5.94
CA ASN A 9 2.73 -24.54 -5.75
C ASN A 9 2.19 -25.83 -6.41
N ASN A 10 0.86 -25.96 -6.56
CA ASN A 10 0.26 -27.12 -7.20
C ASN A 10 0.38 -27.03 -8.73
N PRO A 11 1.02 -28.01 -9.42
CA PRO A 11 1.27 -27.96 -10.86
C PRO A 11 -0.01 -27.95 -11.69
N ILE A 12 -1.05 -28.65 -11.26
CA ILE A 12 -2.35 -28.69 -11.96
C ILE A 12 -3.04 -27.33 -11.88
N LYS A 13 -3.09 -26.75 -10.68
CA LYS A 13 -3.65 -25.39 -10.48
C LYS A 13 -2.86 -24.34 -11.25
N LYS A 14 -1.52 -24.50 -11.32
CA LYS A 14 -0.64 -23.60 -12.09
C LYS A 14 -0.95 -23.68 -13.58
N PHE A 15 -1.17 -24.88 -14.11
CA PHE A 15 -1.52 -25.07 -15.53
C PHE A 15 -2.86 -24.39 -15.87
N PHE A 16 -3.92 -24.66 -15.13
CA PHE A 16 -5.22 -24.03 -15.36
C PHE A 16 -5.18 -22.50 -15.22
N ARG A 17 -4.48 -21.99 -14.22
CA ARG A 17 -4.28 -20.55 -14.04
C ARG A 17 -3.56 -19.93 -15.25
N ASN A 18 -2.48 -20.56 -15.74
CA ASN A 18 -1.74 -20.03 -16.90
C ASN A 18 -2.62 -20.00 -18.16
N LYS A 19 -3.44 -21.02 -18.36
CA LYS A 19 -4.44 -21.04 -19.46
C LYS A 19 -5.49 -19.96 -19.30
N PHE A 20 -5.98 -19.76 -18.07
CA PHE A 20 -6.93 -18.68 -17.75
C PHE A 20 -6.33 -17.31 -18.04
N ILE A 21 -5.10 -17.04 -17.57
CA ILE A 21 -4.42 -15.77 -17.81
C ILE A 21 -4.20 -15.53 -19.30
N TYR A 22 -3.77 -16.57 -20.04
CA TYR A 22 -3.59 -16.47 -21.49
C TYR A 22 -4.90 -16.10 -22.19
N PHE A 23 -6.00 -16.82 -21.87
CA PHE A 23 -7.32 -16.55 -22.44
C PHE A 23 -7.83 -15.15 -22.05
N PHE A 24 -7.66 -14.76 -20.79
CA PHE A 24 -7.97 -13.42 -20.31
C PHE A 24 -7.22 -12.34 -21.11
N THR A 25 -5.93 -12.54 -21.35
CA THR A 25 -5.10 -11.62 -22.13
C THR A 25 -5.55 -11.52 -23.61
N LEU A 26 -6.10 -12.60 -24.16
CA LEU A 26 -6.65 -12.59 -25.53
C LEU A 26 -7.89 -11.67 -25.66
N ILE A 27 -8.78 -11.70 -24.67
CA ILE A 27 -10.08 -11.02 -24.71
C ILE A 27 -9.92 -9.50 -24.62
N PHE A 28 -8.99 -9.00 -23.80
CA PHE A 28 -8.84 -7.58 -23.56
C PHE A 28 -7.96 -6.92 -24.64
N ASP A 29 -8.36 -5.73 -25.06
CA ASP A 29 -7.59 -4.94 -26.02
C ASP A 29 -6.36 -4.32 -25.39
N LYS A 30 -6.47 -3.90 -24.13
CA LYS A 30 -5.39 -3.26 -23.37
C LYS A 30 -5.34 -3.79 -21.94
N LEU A 31 -4.13 -3.95 -21.42
CA LEU A 31 -3.85 -4.35 -20.05
C LEU A 31 -2.99 -3.27 -19.40
N ILE A 32 -3.50 -2.67 -18.34
CA ILE A 32 -2.82 -1.60 -17.62
C ILE A 32 -2.26 -2.16 -16.30
N PHE A 33 -0.97 -1.93 -16.09
CA PHE A 33 -0.26 -2.31 -14.88
C PHE A 33 0.06 -1.06 -14.07
N LEU A 34 -0.15 -1.13 -12.77
CA LEU A 34 0.12 -0.02 -11.84
C LEU A 34 1.48 -0.15 -11.13
N SER A 35 2.22 -1.22 -11.40
CA SER A 35 3.55 -1.48 -10.89
C SER A 35 4.49 -1.79 -12.04
N HIS A 36 5.65 -1.16 -12.08
CA HIS A 36 6.67 -1.41 -13.08
C HIS A 36 7.17 -2.86 -13.02
N GLY A 37 7.41 -3.39 -11.81
CA GLY A 37 7.86 -4.77 -11.64
C GLY A 37 6.82 -5.81 -12.10
N GLU A 38 5.52 -5.57 -11.92
CA GLU A 38 4.47 -6.46 -12.44
C GLU A 38 4.35 -6.35 -13.97
N TYR A 39 4.50 -5.13 -14.51
CA TYR A 39 4.53 -4.89 -15.94
C TYR A 39 5.68 -5.64 -16.62
N GLU A 40 6.91 -5.47 -16.15
CA GLU A 40 8.09 -6.16 -16.71
C GLU A 40 7.96 -7.68 -16.63
N PHE A 41 7.49 -8.20 -15.48
CA PHE A 41 7.23 -9.63 -15.33
C PHE A 41 6.19 -10.15 -16.33
N ALA A 42 5.10 -9.39 -16.53
CA ALA A 42 4.05 -9.78 -17.48
C ALA A 42 4.55 -9.72 -18.93
N GLU A 43 5.29 -8.65 -19.29
CA GLU A 43 5.88 -8.47 -20.61
C GLU A 43 6.85 -9.62 -20.98
N GLN A 44 7.72 -10.01 -20.06
CA GLN A 44 8.64 -11.11 -20.27
C GLN A 44 7.91 -12.47 -20.40
N LYS A 45 6.94 -12.72 -19.54
CA LYS A 45 6.24 -14.01 -19.48
C LYS A 45 5.23 -14.21 -20.60
N TYR A 46 4.60 -13.13 -21.05
CA TYR A 46 3.54 -13.14 -22.07
C TYR A 46 3.93 -12.26 -23.26
N PHE A 47 5.15 -12.39 -23.72
CA PHE A 47 5.77 -11.56 -24.78
C PHE A 47 4.89 -11.38 -26.02
N ASN A 48 4.13 -12.40 -26.41
CA ASN A 48 3.22 -12.34 -27.59
C ASN A 48 2.09 -11.30 -27.43
N PHE A 49 1.88 -10.78 -26.23
CA PHE A 49 0.85 -9.76 -25.93
C PHE A 49 1.43 -8.44 -25.48
N LYS A 50 2.73 -8.24 -25.65
CA LYS A 50 3.45 -7.03 -25.23
C LYS A 50 2.79 -5.75 -25.77
N ASN A 51 2.31 -5.76 -27.01
CA ASN A 51 1.63 -4.64 -27.65
C ASN A 51 0.30 -4.22 -27.00
N LYS A 52 -0.26 -5.06 -26.15
CA LYS A 52 -1.47 -4.78 -25.36
C LYS A 52 -1.16 -4.31 -23.93
N MET A 53 0.09 -4.36 -23.50
CA MET A 53 0.49 -4.07 -22.11
C MET A 53 1.00 -2.65 -21.98
N TYR A 54 0.53 -1.95 -20.96
CA TYR A 54 0.88 -0.57 -20.68
C TYR A 54 1.14 -0.40 -19.19
N PHE A 55 2.20 0.31 -18.86
CA PHE A 55 2.42 0.79 -17.52
C PHE A 55 1.78 2.16 -17.34
N LEU A 56 0.96 2.30 -16.30
CA LEU A 56 0.37 3.57 -15.89
C LEU A 56 0.67 3.78 -14.40
N PRO A 57 1.44 4.80 -14.02
CA PRO A 57 1.70 5.11 -12.62
C PRO A 57 0.41 5.37 -11.86
N PHE A 58 0.35 4.91 -10.62
CA PHE A 58 -0.75 5.24 -9.72
C PHE A 58 -0.71 6.74 -9.41
N SER A 59 -1.86 7.37 -9.30
CA SER A 59 -2.00 8.81 -9.03
C SER A 59 -2.99 9.06 -7.90
N THR A 60 -2.98 10.27 -7.35
CA THR A 60 -3.93 10.74 -6.35
C THR A 60 -4.48 12.10 -6.75
N ASP A 61 -5.66 12.43 -6.24
CA ASP A 61 -6.27 13.75 -6.40
C ASP A 61 -5.58 14.75 -5.47
N VAL A 62 -4.68 15.56 -6.03
CA VAL A 62 -3.90 16.53 -5.28
C VAL A 62 -4.70 17.78 -4.88
N ASP A 63 -5.86 18.00 -5.48
CA ASP A 63 -6.75 19.10 -5.10
C ASP A 63 -7.52 18.74 -3.82
N PHE A 64 -7.89 17.50 -3.68
CA PHE A 64 -8.50 16.99 -2.47
C PHE A 64 -7.47 16.66 -1.37
N TRP A 65 -6.41 15.90 -1.72
CA TRP A 65 -5.33 15.51 -0.79
C TRP A 65 -4.26 16.60 -0.75
N ASN A 66 -4.56 17.70 -0.10
CA ASN A 66 -3.60 18.76 0.14
C ASN A 66 -3.83 19.44 1.50
N THR A 67 -2.84 20.15 1.99
CA THR A 67 -2.93 20.93 3.21
C THR A 67 -2.12 22.21 3.10
N ASN A 68 -2.69 23.32 3.60
CA ASN A 68 -1.98 24.57 3.78
C ASN A 68 -1.35 24.69 5.17
N LYS A 69 -1.58 23.71 6.05
CA LYS A 69 -1.05 23.72 7.40
C LYS A 69 0.41 23.29 7.41
N LYS A 70 1.26 24.06 8.07
CA LYS A 70 2.63 23.63 8.37
C LYS A 70 2.61 22.53 9.42
N LYS A 71 3.43 21.48 9.20
CA LYS A 71 3.59 20.43 10.20
C LYS A 71 4.22 20.99 11.47
N ASN A 72 3.62 20.67 12.61
CA ASN A 72 4.22 20.97 13.91
C ASN A 72 5.09 19.80 14.36
N TYR A 73 6.37 19.88 14.08
CA TYR A 73 7.35 18.85 14.47
C TYR A 73 7.84 19.01 15.93
N GLU A 74 7.42 20.06 16.63
CA GLU A 74 7.79 20.33 18.01
C GLU A 74 6.82 19.71 19.02
N SER A 75 5.81 18.97 18.55
CA SER A 75 4.89 18.26 19.45
C SER A 75 5.67 17.33 20.38
N PRO A 76 5.36 17.31 21.70
CA PRO A 76 6.04 16.45 22.67
C PRO A 76 5.80 14.96 22.39
N ARG A 77 4.69 14.60 21.75
CA ARG A 77 4.43 13.25 21.25
C ARG A 77 4.21 13.28 19.74
N LYS A 78 4.95 12.44 19.06
CA LYS A 78 4.93 12.35 17.59
C LYS A 78 4.08 11.17 17.17
N GLN A 79 3.12 11.41 16.29
CA GLN A 79 2.21 10.40 15.78
C GLN A 79 2.79 9.73 14.51
N ILE A 80 2.80 8.41 14.50
CA ILE A 80 3.13 7.58 13.33
C ILE A 80 1.82 6.95 12.83
N LEU A 81 1.55 7.14 11.54
CA LEU A 81 0.36 6.61 10.88
C LEU A 81 0.70 5.31 10.12
N PHE A 82 -0.15 4.31 10.26
CA PHE A 82 -0.16 3.10 9.45
C PHE A 82 -1.56 2.85 8.89
N ILE A 83 -1.66 2.61 7.59
CA ILE A 83 -2.93 2.30 6.92
C ILE A 83 -2.75 1.09 6.01
N GLY A 84 -3.64 0.10 6.10
CA GLY A 84 -3.66 -0.99 5.14
C GLY A 84 -4.59 -2.14 5.47
N ASN A 85 -5.23 -2.69 4.41
CA ASN A 85 -6.15 -3.83 4.49
C ASN A 85 -5.89 -4.91 3.42
N ASP A 86 -4.84 -4.77 2.60
CA ASP A 86 -4.64 -5.58 1.40
C ASP A 86 -3.92 -6.94 1.63
N GLY A 87 -3.53 -7.23 2.87
CA GLY A 87 -2.81 -8.46 3.22
C GLY A 87 -1.35 -8.50 2.74
N LYS A 88 -0.80 -7.38 2.26
CA LYS A 88 0.61 -7.20 1.90
C LYS A 88 1.36 -6.33 2.90
N ARG A 89 0.66 -5.82 3.92
CA ARG A 89 1.28 -5.11 5.03
C ARG A 89 1.91 -6.09 6.01
N ASP A 90 3.03 -5.69 6.57
CA ASP A 90 3.68 -6.40 7.68
C ASP A 90 3.09 -5.89 9.01
N TYR A 91 2.00 -6.53 9.44
CA TYR A 91 1.29 -6.18 10.68
C TYR A 91 2.09 -6.54 11.93
N ASP A 92 2.86 -7.62 11.88
CA ASP A 92 3.70 -8.05 13.00
C ASP A 92 4.82 -7.04 13.24
N PHE A 93 5.43 -6.54 12.16
CA PHE A 93 6.46 -5.51 12.24
C PHE A 93 5.93 -4.23 12.90
N ILE A 94 4.77 -3.71 12.47
CA ILE A 94 4.24 -2.45 13.04
C ILE A 94 3.88 -2.58 14.52
N LEU A 95 3.30 -3.70 14.94
CA LEU A 95 2.98 -3.95 16.35
C LEU A 95 4.23 -4.12 17.20
N LYS A 96 5.22 -4.83 16.69
CA LYS A 96 6.52 -4.99 17.36
C LYS A 96 7.20 -3.62 17.50
N LEU A 97 7.28 -2.83 16.44
CA LEU A 97 7.87 -1.50 16.46
C LEU A 97 7.17 -0.59 17.50
N ALA A 98 5.84 -0.59 17.52
CA ALA A 98 5.07 0.18 18.52
C ALA A 98 5.37 -0.26 19.95
N SER A 99 5.65 -1.54 20.19
CA SER A 99 6.05 -2.02 21.53
C SER A 99 7.47 -1.60 21.94
N GLU A 100 8.36 -1.38 20.96
CA GLU A 100 9.76 -1.01 21.20
C GLU A 100 9.96 0.51 21.38
N ILE A 101 9.20 1.35 20.64
CA ILE A 101 9.34 2.82 20.67
C ILE A 101 8.14 3.50 21.35
N GLN A 102 8.16 3.53 22.66
CA GLN A 102 7.05 4.01 23.49
C GLN A 102 6.87 5.54 23.49
N ASP A 103 7.84 6.31 22.99
CA ASP A 103 7.82 7.77 22.92
C ASP A 103 6.99 8.29 21.74
N TYR A 104 6.52 7.40 20.88
CA TYR A 104 5.68 7.71 19.72
C TYR A 104 4.29 7.11 19.90
N ASP A 105 3.28 7.84 19.43
CA ASP A 105 1.91 7.35 19.32
C ASP A 105 1.70 6.74 17.93
N PHE A 106 1.06 5.58 17.87
CA PHE A 106 0.74 4.89 16.62
C PHE A 106 -0.76 4.95 16.35
N VAL A 107 -1.16 5.54 15.23
CA VAL A 107 -2.52 5.42 14.70
C VAL A 107 -2.50 4.36 13.61
N ILE A 108 -3.18 3.24 13.88
CA ILE A 108 -3.23 2.08 12.99
C ILE A 108 -4.65 1.94 12.44
N ILE A 109 -4.80 2.07 11.12
CA ILE A 109 -6.08 1.95 10.42
C ILE A 109 -6.11 0.64 9.64
N THR A 110 -6.79 -0.37 10.17
CA THR A 110 -6.90 -1.69 9.53
C THR A 110 -8.04 -2.52 10.12
N LYS A 111 -8.52 -3.49 9.34
CA LYS A 111 -9.40 -4.59 9.83
C LYS A 111 -8.67 -5.93 9.97
N LYS A 112 -7.37 -5.95 9.70
CA LYS A 112 -6.58 -7.19 9.76
C LYS A 112 -6.04 -7.50 11.16
N ILE A 113 -6.10 -6.53 12.07
CA ILE A 113 -5.76 -6.72 13.48
C ILE A 113 -7.07 -6.91 14.23
N GLU A 114 -7.20 -8.03 14.91
CA GLU A 114 -8.39 -8.36 15.70
C GLU A 114 -8.46 -7.53 16.98
N ASN A 115 -9.66 -7.11 17.35
CA ASN A 115 -9.88 -6.26 18.55
C ASN A 115 -9.59 -7.00 19.89
N ASN A 116 -9.41 -8.32 19.88
CA ASN A 116 -9.12 -9.14 21.04
C ASN A 116 -7.61 -9.26 21.36
N ILE A 117 -6.74 -8.71 20.50
CA ILE A 117 -5.30 -8.71 20.72
C ILE A 117 -4.92 -7.62 21.73
N LYS A 118 -4.06 -7.95 22.68
CA LYS A 118 -3.50 -6.94 23.59
C LYS A 118 -2.52 -6.05 22.84
N LEU A 119 -2.96 -4.82 22.58
CA LEU A 119 -2.16 -3.81 21.90
C LEU A 119 -1.19 -3.10 22.86
N PRO A 120 -0.05 -2.60 22.35
CA PRO A 120 0.80 -1.65 23.08
C PRO A 120 -0.02 -0.40 23.49
N LYS A 121 0.35 0.21 24.64
CA LYS A 121 -0.41 1.35 25.20
C LYS A 121 -0.43 2.61 24.34
N ASN A 122 0.58 2.75 23.48
CA ASN A 122 0.75 3.85 22.53
C ASN A 122 0.12 3.57 21.16
N VAL A 123 -0.70 2.51 21.02
CA VAL A 123 -1.41 2.16 19.77
C VAL A 123 -2.88 2.53 19.90
N ASN A 124 -3.34 3.38 18.98
CA ASN A 124 -4.75 3.67 18.71
C ASN A 124 -5.15 2.90 17.43
N LEU A 125 -5.92 1.82 17.61
CA LEU A 125 -6.42 1.01 16.50
C LEU A 125 -7.78 1.53 16.03
N LEU A 126 -7.84 2.01 14.81
CA LEU A 126 -9.07 2.42 14.13
C LEU A 126 -9.48 1.35 13.13
N SER A 127 -10.66 0.76 13.32
CA SER A 127 -11.20 -0.21 12.38
C SER A 127 -11.82 0.51 11.20
N GLY A 128 -11.18 0.41 10.02
CA GLY A 128 -11.67 1.05 8.79
C GLY A 128 -11.66 0.14 7.58
N LYS A 129 -12.75 0.14 6.80
CA LYS A 129 -12.84 -0.39 5.43
C LYS A 129 -13.19 0.74 4.49
N TRP A 130 -12.80 0.60 3.21
CA TRP A 130 -13.21 1.48 2.13
C TRP A 130 -14.73 1.55 1.93
N ASP A 131 -15.43 0.48 2.26
CA ASP A 131 -16.87 0.27 2.07
C ASP A 131 -17.69 0.35 3.37
N ASP A 132 -17.02 0.61 4.51
CA ASP A 132 -17.63 0.65 5.84
C ASP A 132 -17.13 1.95 6.52
N LEU A 133 -17.85 3.02 6.24
CA LEU A 133 -17.51 4.43 6.40
C LEU A 133 -17.36 4.92 7.86
N ASN A 134 -16.73 4.14 8.73
CA ASN A 134 -16.40 4.63 10.08
C ASN A 134 -15.32 5.73 10.07
N ILE A 135 -14.58 5.87 8.96
CA ILE A 135 -13.58 6.93 8.77
C ILE A 135 -13.83 7.55 7.40
N SER A 136 -14.30 8.78 7.36
CA SER A 136 -14.49 9.50 6.10
C SER A 136 -13.15 9.96 5.51
N ASP A 137 -13.14 10.28 4.21
CA ASP A 137 -11.93 10.84 3.57
C ASP A 137 -11.50 12.17 4.22
N LYS A 138 -12.45 12.95 4.76
CA LYS A 138 -12.15 14.18 5.52
C LYS A 138 -11.45 13.88 6.84
N ASP A 139 -11.91 12.85 7.56
CA ASP A 139 -11.28 12.42 8.81
C ASP A 139 -9.87 11.89 8.51
N LEU A 140 -9.73 11.14 7.42
CA LEU A 140 -8.44 10.61 7.00
C LEU A 140 -7.45 11.72 6.64
N ARG A 141 -7.90 12.80 5.98
CA ARG A 141 -7.09 14.01 5.76
C ARG A 141 -6.58 14.59 7.07
N THR A 142 -7.48 14.74 8.07
CA THR A 142 -7.10 15.24 9.40
C THR A 142 -6.04 14.33 10.04
N ILE A 143 -6.21 13.02 9.95
CA ILE A 143 -5.23 12.06 10.49
C ILE A 143 -3.87 12.20 9.80
N TYR A 144 -3.83 12.37 8.46
CA TYR A 144 -2.58 12.67 7.75
C TYR A 144 -1.97 14.00 8.22
N GLU A 145 -2.78 15.04 8.36
CA GLU A 145 -2.32 16.36 8.85
C GLU A 145 -1.67 16.28 10.23
N GLU A 146 -2.25 15.52 11.14
CA GLU A 146 -1.76 15.34 12.51
C GLU A 146 -0.56 14.38 12.61
N SER A 147 -0.36 13.54 11.61
CA SER A 147 0.72 12.56 11.62
C SER A 147 2.07 13.18 11.23
N HIS A 148 3.12 12.82 11.96
CA HIS A 148 4.50 13.24 11.68
C HIS A 148 5.14 12.39 10.61
N LEU A 149 4.69 11.15 10.48
CA LEU A 149 5.23 10.15 9.56
C LEU A 149 4.15 9.13 9.21
N THR A 150 4.11 8.70 7.96
CA THR A 150 3.37 7.49 7.53
C THR A 150 4.34 6.35 7.30
N LEU A 151 4.11 5.24 7.98
CA LEU A 151 4.94 4.04 7.88
C LEU A 151 4.17 2.95 7.12
N ILE A 152 4.78 2.42 6.06
CA ILE A 152 4.17 1.43 5.16
C ILE A 152 5.10 0.21 5.08
N PRO A 153 5.16 -0.63 6.12
CA PRO A 153 5.91 -1.87 6.08
C PRO A 153 5.20 -2.88 5.19
N LEU A 154 5.93 -3.47 4.24
CA LEU A 154 5.40 -4.39 3.25
C LEU A 154 6.13 -5.72 3.29
N LEU A 155 5.37 -6.80 3.10
CA LEU A 155 5.90 -8.11 2.75
C LEU A 155 6.33 -8.11 1.27
N ASP A 156 7.37 -8.86 0.92
CA ASP A 156 7.87 -8.90 -0.46
C ASP A 156 6.79 -9.39 -1.43
N SER A 157 6.60 -8.64 -2.50
CA SER A 157 5.57 -8.90 -3.50
C SER A 157 5.90 -8.18 -4.81
N LEU A 158 5.55 -8.79 -5.94
CA LEU A 158 5.48 -8.11 -7.25
C LEU A 158 4.19 -7.29 -7.39
N GLN A 159 3.18 -7.58 -6.58
CA GLN A 159 1.95 -6.81 -6.59
C GLN A 159 2.17 -5.47 -5.90
N PRO A 160 1.75 -4.36 -6.52
CA PRO A 160 1.85 -3.05 -5.91
C PRO A 160 0.99 -2.96 -4.66
N SER A 161 1.52 -2.34 -3.63
CA SER A 161 0.85 -2.14 -2.36
C SER A 161 1.32 -0.84 -1.72
N GLY A 162 0.43 -0.15 -1.03
CA GLY A 162 0.76 1.10 -0.33
C GLY A 162 0.80 2.36 -1.20
N GLN A 163 0.62 2.26 -2.49
CA GLN A 163 0.75 3.39 -3.42
C GLN A 163 -0.20 4.54 -3.09
N SER A 164 -1.49 4.27 -2.92
CA SER A 164 -2.47 5.31 -2.59
C SER A 164 -2.15 5.98 -1.26
N VAL A 165 -1.83 5.20 -0.24
CA VAL A 165 -1.46 5.71 1.09
C VAL A 165 -0.20 6.58 1.02
N ALA A 166 0.82 6.14 0.26
CA ALA A 166 2.05 6.93 0.11
C ALA A 166 1.79 8.26 -0.62
N LEU A 167 1.05 8.24 -1.73
CA LEU A 167 0.77 9.44 -2.51
C LEU A 167 -0.13 10.42 -1.74
N GLN A 168 -1.16 9.94 -1.06
CA GLN A 168 -2.00 10.76 -0.19
C GLN A 168 -1.17 11.41 0.93
N SER A 169 -0.35 10.62 1.60
CA SER A 169 0.55 11.09 2.66
C SER A 169 1.48 12.21 2.18
N LEU A 170 2.17 11.99 1.05
CA LEU A 170 3.07 12.98 0.45
C LEU A 170 2.33 14.24 0.03
N SER A 171 1.14 14.11 -0.58
CA SER A 171 0.29 15.25 -0.97
C SER A 171 -0.18 16.05 0.26
N MET A 172 -0.38 15.40 1.40
CA MET A 172 -0.68 16.03 2.68
C MET A 172 0.58 16.56 3.42
N GLY A 173 1.75 16.56 2.76
CA GLY A 173 3.01 17.00 3.35
C GLY A 173 3.51 16.11 4.49
N THR A 174 3.04 14.88 4.60
CA THR A 174 3.46 13.93 5.62
C THR A 174 4.53 12.99 5.04
N PRO A 175 5.74 12.95 5.60
CA PRO A 175 6.81 12.07 5.16
C PRO A 175 6.39 10.60 5.17
N VAL A 176 6.97 9.81 4.27
CA VAL A 176 6.65 8.38 4.13
C VAL A 176 7.92 7.54 4.28
N ILE A 177 7.84 6.51 5.11
CA ILE A 177 8.80 5.40 5.10
C ILE A 177 8.05 4.17 4.58
N ILE A 178 8.55 3.59 3.48
CA ILE A 178 7.93 2.44 2.84
C ILE A 178 8.99 1.36 2.53
N THR A 179 8.64 0.09 2.73
CA THR A 179 9.51 -1.02 2.36
C THR A 179 9.66 -1.07 0.85
N ARG A 180 10.90 -1.08 0.36
CA ARG A 180 11.20 -1.28 -1.05
C ARG A 180 10.96 -2.76 -1.42
N THR A 181 9.94 -3.01 -2.22
CA THR A 181 9.60 -4.34 -2.75
C THR A 181 9.72 -4.34 -4.28
N LYS A 182 9.72 -5.53 -4.88
CA LYS A 182 9.71 -5.67 -6.36
C LYS A 182 8.44 -5.08 -6.99
N GLY A 183 7.35 -5.00 -6.24
CA GLY A 183 6.09 -4.40 -6.66
C GLY A 183 6.00 -2.89 -6.40
N PHE A 184 7.06 -2.26 -5.88
CA PHE A 184 7.09 -0.82 -5.71
C PHE A 184 7.01 -0.14 -7.08
N TRP A 185 6.22 0.95 -7.20
CA TRP A 185 5.83 1.48 -8.51
C TRP A 185 6.96 2.15 -9.28
N GLU A 186 7.87 2.87 -8.61
CA GLU A 186 9.04 3.52 -9.22
C GLU A 186 10.17 3.69 -8.19
N PRO A 187 10.94 2.63 -7.92
CA PRO A 187 11.92 2.66 -6.84
C PRO A 187 13.00 3.72 -7.01
N ASP A 188 13.35 4.10 -8.24
CA ASP A 188 14.49 4.98 -8.51
C ASP A 188 14.13 6.47 -8.53
N LYS A 189 12.84 6.83 -8.57
CA LYS A 189 12.38 8.22 -8.55
C LYS A 189 12.10 8.77 -7.15
N PHE A 190 12.00 7.90 -6.14
CA PHE A 190 11.65 8.25 -4.77
C PHE A 190 12.74 7.99 -3.75
N VAL A 191 13.92 7.55 -4.18
CA VAL A 191 15.10 7.36 -3.33
C VAL A 191 16.05 8.50 -3.56
N ASN A 192 16.01 9.49 -2.69
CA ASN A 192 17.07 10.48 -2.49
C ASN A 192 17.75 10.16 -1.17
#